data_a31357c291703e8d413914ef2de9feea
#
_entry.id   a31357c291703e8d413914ef2de9feea
#
_cell.length_a   1.000
_cell.length_b   1.000
_cell.length_c   1.000
_cell.angle_alpha   90.00
_cell.angle_beta   90.00
_cell.angle_gamma   90.00
#
_symmetry.space_group_name_H-M   'P 1'
#
loop_
_entity.id
_entity.type
_entity.pdbx_description
1 polymer ?
#
loop_
_entity_poly.entity_id
_entity_poly.type
_entity_poly.pdbx_seq_one_letter_code
_entity_poly.pdbx_strand_id
1 'polypeptide(L)'
;MKYFKFFSTLFIAMLAFQVSFSQSIIKDTVLVNGNCGMCKKTIETSAKKAGATTASWNSDTKILQLSYDPAKTNSATIQTAVAKSGYDTQDVKATDEAYKALDGCCLYDRKEVLSHKKSE
;
A
#
# COMPACT_ATOMS: atom_id res chain seq x y z
N MET A 1 -4.63 37.98 44.75
CA MET A 1 -5.58 36.89 44.63
C MET A 1 -6.57 37.00 43.47
N LYS A 2 -6.81 38.16 42.92
CA LYS A 2 -7.67 38.33 41.72
C LYS A 2 -7.07 37.77 40.43
N TYR A 3 -5.77 37.59 40.36
CA TYR A 3 -5.05 37.09 39.17
C TYR A 3 -4.96 35.56 39.12
N PHE A 4 -5.14 34.88 40.23
CA PHE A 4 -5.05 33.42 40.30
C PHE A 4 -6.27 32.74 39.62
N LYS A 5 -7.43 33.35 39.69
CA LYS A 5 -8.65 32.86 39.02
C LYS A 5 -8.60 33.04 37.50
N PHE A 6 -7.88 34.05 37.03
CA PHE A 6 -7.72 34.34 35.60
C PHE A 6 -6.75 33.37 34.92
N PHE A 7 -5.70 32.95 35.63
CA PHE A 7 -4.76 31.94 35.14
C PHE A 7 -5.37 30.54 35.05
N SER A 8 -6.28 30.21 35.98
CA SER A 8 -6.96 28.91 36.00
C SER A 8 -7.93 28.75 34.80
N THR A 9 -8.62 29.80 34.42
CA THR A 9 -9.53 29.78 33.26
C THR A 9 -8.78 29.74 31.93
N LEU A 10 -7.62 30.35 31.83
CA LEU A 10 -6.81 30.34 30.62
C LEU A 10 -6.16 28.93 30.41
N PHE A 11 -5.81 28.25 31.48
CA PHE A 11 -5.23 26.90 31.41
C PHE A 11 -6.23 25.83 30.99
N ILE A 12 -7.50 26.00 31.37
CA ILE A 12 -8.60 25.09 30.96
C ILE A 12 -8.96 25.27 29.48
N ALA A 13 -8.85 26.50 28.95
CA ALA A 13 -9.10 26.80 27.54
C ALA A 13 -8.00 26.21 26.62
N MET A 14 -6.78 26.01 27.11
CA MET A 14 -5.68 25.44 26.34
C MET A 14 -5.75 23.90 26.23
N LEU A 15 -6.45 23.24 27.15
CA LEU A 15 -6.66 21.78 27.12
C LEU A 15 -7.75 21.33 26.12
N ALA A 16 -8.59 22.27 25.64
CA ALA A 16 -9.66 21.96 24.70
C ALA A 16 -9.19 21.89 23.23
N PHE A 17 -7.92 22.16 22.95
CA PHE A 17 -7.33 22.16 21.60
C PHE A 17 -6.53 20.89 21.27
N GLN A 18 -6.84 19.79 21.93
CA GLN A 18 -6.32 18.49 21.53
C GLN A 18 -7.16 17.96 20.37
N VAL A 19 -6.87 18.42 19.16
CA VAL A 19 -7.39 17.80 17.95
C VAL A 19 -6.74 16.43 17.84
N SER A 20 -7.47 15.43 18.24
CA SER A 20 -7.10 14.03 18.03
C SER A 20 -7.15 13.74 16.51
N PHE A 21 -6.00 13.80 15.85
CA PHE A 21 -5.89 13.28 14.48
C PHE A 21 -5.91 11.75 14.56
N SER A 22 -7.10 11.17 14.43
CA SER A 22 -7.19 9.73 14.19
C SER A 22 -6.78 9.47 12.74
N GLN A 23 -5.64 8.79 12.55
CA GLN A 23 -5.21 8.32 11.25
C GLN A 23 -6.17 7.24 10.78
N SER A 24 -6.90 7.50 9.69
CA SER A 24 -7.75 6.51 9.03
C SER A 24 -6.89 5.62 8.15
N ILE A 25 -6.65 4.37 8.57
CA ILE A 25 -5.97 3.38 7.76
C ILE A 25 -6.99 2.72 6.83
N ILE A 26 -6.73 2.74 5.54
CA ILE A 26 -7.53 2.07 4.52
C ILE A 26 -6.97 0.65 4.31
N LYS A 27 -7.86 -0.33 4.29
CA LYS A 27 -7.57 -1.70 3.86
C LYS A 27 -8.04 -1.88 2.43
N ASP A 28 -7.17 -2.40 1.58
CA ASP A 28 -7.45 -2.57 0.16
C ASP A 28 -6.88 -3.90 -0.35
N THR A 29 -7.41 -4.38 -1.47
CA THR A 29 -6.91 -5.56 -2.15
C THR A 29 -6.64 -5.24 -3.61
N VAL A 30 -5.49 -5.70 -4.12
CA VAL A 30 -5.05 -5.45 -5.49
C VAL A 30 -4.57 -6.78 -6.09
N LEU A 31 -4.98 -7.09 -7.31
CA LEU A 31 -4.42 -8.21 -8.04
C LEU A 31 -3.01 -7.87 -8.51
N VAL A 32 -2.06 -8.74 -8.23
CA VAL A 32 -0.66 -8.62 -8.64
C VAL A 32 -0.19 -9.96 -9.21
N ASN A 33 0.31 -9.94 -10.42
CA ASN A 33 0.81 -11.14 -11.08
C ASN A 33 2.22 -11.49 -10.60
N GLY A 34 2.45 -12.75 -10.31
CA GLY A 34 3.73 -13.28 -9.83
C GLY A 34 3.66 -14.80 -9.68
N ASN A 35 4.76 -15.45 -9.34
CA ASN A 35 4.85 -16.92 -9.28
C ASN A 35 5.12 -17.50 -7.90
N CYS A 36 6.16 -17.04 -7.22
CA CYS A 36 6.77 -17.79 -6.11
C CYS A 36 7.12 -16.92 -4.91
N GLY A 37 7.72 -17.53 -3.88
CA GLY A 37 8.11 -16.83 -2.65
C GLY A 37 9.08 -15.67 -2.84
N MET A 38 9.97 -15.72 -3.84
CA MET A 38 10.83 -14.57 -4.17
C MET A 38 10.02 -13.41 -4.71
N CYS A 39 9.00 -13.67 -5.54
CA CYS A 39 8.07 -12.68 -6.03
C CYS A 39 7.30 -12.03 -4.87
N LYS A 40 6.80 -12.86 -3.94
CA LYS A 40 6.12 -12.41 -2.73
C LYS A 40 6.94 -11.39 -1.95
N LYS A 41 8.20 -11.69 -1.68
CA LYS A 41 9.10 -10.82 -0.94
C LYS A 41 9.30 -9.48 -1.65
N THR A 42 9.53 -9.50 -2.94
CA THR A 42 9.76 -8.29 -3.75
C THR A 42 8.49 -7.44 -3.85
N ILE A 43 7.35 -8.06 -4.09
CA ILE A 43 6.04 -7.38 -4.17
C ILE A 43 5.74 -6.68 -2.84
N GLU A 44 5.85 -7.39 -1.72
CA GLU A 44 5.57 -6.84 -0.39
C GLU A 44 6.54 -5.73 -0.01
N THR A 45 7.82 -5.90 -0.30
CA THR A 45 8.85 -4.88 -0.03
C THR A 45 8.60 -3.61 -0.86
N SER A 46 8.27 -3.76 -2.13
CA SER A 46 7.96 -2.62 -3.02
C SER A 46 6.74 -1.84 -2.56
N ALA A 47 5.69 -2.56 -2.14
CA ALA A 47 4.48 -1.96 -1.60
C ALA A 47 4.76 -1.17 -0.32
N LYS A 48 5.54 -1.73 0.60
CA LYS A 48 5.93 -1.05 1.85
C LYS A 48 6.79 0.18 1.61
N LYS A 49 7.74 0.12 0.68
CA LYS A 49 8.57 1.27 0.29
C LYS A 49 7.72 2.40 -0.31
N ALA A 50 6.61 2.07 -0.95
CA ALA A 50 5.67 3.05 -1.52
C ALA A 50 4.68 3.62 -0.48
N GLY A 51 4.80 3.21 0.78
CA GLY A 51 4.04 3.76 1.89
C GLY A 51 2.99 2.82 2.49
N ALA A 52 2.86 1.59 2.02
CA ALA A 52 1.97 0.62 2.65
C ALA A 52 2.42 0.32 4.08
N THR A 53 1.50 0.40 5.03
CA THR A 53 1.74 0.04 6.43
C THR A 53 1.90 -1.48 6.56
N THR A 54 1.04 -2.23 5.88
CA THR A 54 1.14 -3.69 5.75
C THR A 54 0.94 -4.09 4.29
N ALA A 55 1.60 -5.16 3.88
CA ALA A 55 1.46 -5.75 2.57
C ALA A 55 1.64 -7.26 2.67
N SER A 56 0.67 -8.03 2.19
CA SER A 56 0.71 -9.48 2.16
C SER A 56 0.17 -10.00 0.82
N TRP A 57 1.02 -10.65 0.05
CA TRP A 57 0.67 -11.21 -1.25
C TRP A 57 0.51 -12.72 -1.20
N ASN A 58 -0.56 -13.23 -1.81
CA ASN A 58 -0.85 -14.66 -1.90
C ASN A 58 -0.56 -15.16 -3.32
N SER A 59 0.31 -16.16 -3.43
CA SER A 59 0.73 -16.71 -4.73
C SER A 59 -0.37 -17.51 -5.44
N ASP A 60 -1.33 -18.05 -4.71
CA ASP A 60 -2.44 -18.82 -5.29
C ASP A 60 -3.55 -17.92 -5.83
N THR A 61 -3.97 -16.93 -5.06
CA THR A 61 -5.03 -16.01 -5.42
C THR A 61 -4.54 -14.79 -6.21
N LYS A 62 -3.23 -14.51 -6.20
CA LYS A 62 -2.62 -13.30 -6.76
C LYS A 62 -3.10 -12.01 -6.09
N ILE A 63 -3.70 -12.10 -4.92
CA ILE A 63 -4.20 -10.94 -4.18
C ILE A 63 -3.11 -10.40 -3.26
N LEU A 64 -2.84 -9.11 -3.39
CA LEU A 64 -2.05 -8.32 -2.47
C LEU A 64 -2.99 -7.59 -1.51
N GLN A 65 -2.95 -7.97 -0.25
CA GLN A 65 -3.69 -7.28 0.81
C GLN A 65 -2.84 -6.13 1.33
N LEU A 66 -3.39 -4.94 1.33
CA LEU A 66 -2.71 -3.70 1.70
C LEU A 66 -3.42 -3.00 2.85
N SER A 67 -2.63 -2.31 3.68
CA SER A 67 -3.12 -1.27 4.57
C SER A 67 -2.26 -0.04 4.36
N TYR A 68 -2.86 1.13 4.27
CA TYR A 68 -2.12 2.38 4.09
C TYR A 68 -2.88 3.58 4.64
N ASP A 69 -2.14 4.62 4.98
CA ASP A 69 -2.68 5.93 5.35
C ASP A 69 -2.93 6.75 4.08
N PRO A 70 -4.20 7.11 3.78
CA PRO A 70 -4.53 7.85 2.56
C PRO A 70 -3.94 9.27 2.52
N ALA A 71 -3.50 9.81 3.66
CA ALA A 71 -2.80 11.07 3.71
C ALA A 71 -1.34 10.97 3.22
N LYS A 72 -0.76 9.76 3.20
CA LYS A 72 0.66 9.52 2.86
C LYS A 72 0.84 8.89 1.49
N THR A 73 -0.07 8.02 1.08
CA THR A 73 0.03 7.27 -0.17
C THR A 73 -1.37 6.88 -0.67
N ASN A 74 -1.43 6.18 -1.79
CA ASN A 74 -2.67 5.67 -2.37
C ASN A 74 -2.40 4.38 -3.15
N SER A 75 -3.48 3.70 -3.54
CA SER A 75 -3.40 2.43 -4.27
C SER A 75 -2.61 2.57 -5.58
N ALA A 76 -2.82 3.63 -6.34
CA ALA A 76 -2.13 3.84 -7.62
C ALA A 76 -0.62 4.00 -7.43
N THR A 77 -0.18 4.74 -6.41
CA THR A 77 1.24 4.91 -6.07
C THR A 77 1.88 3.59 -5.69
N ILE A 78 1.20 2.79 -4.87
CA ILE A 78 1.68 1.48 -4.44
C ILE A 78 1.77 0.52 -5.63
N GLN A 79 0.75 0.46 -6.48
CA GLN A 79 0.75 -0.36 -7.68
C GLN A 79 1.86 0.03 -8.66
N THR A 80 2.12 1.33 -8.82
CA THR A 80 3.20 1.84 -9.65
C THR A 80 4.56 1.35 -9.16
N ALA A 81 4.80 1.38 -7.86
CA ALA A 81 6.05 0.88 -7.26
C ALA A 81 6.22 -0.63 -7.49
N VAL A 82 5.16 -1.40 -7.31
CA VAL A 82 5.16 -2.86 -7.57
C VAL A 82 5.42 -3.14 -9.05
N ALA A 83 4.77 -2.40 -9.95
CA ALA A 83 4.98 -2.53 -11.39
C ALA A 83 6.41 -2.19 -11.82
N LYS A 84 7.02 -1.17 -11.24
CA LYS A 84 8.44 -0.82 -11.47
C LYS A 84 9.40 -1.95 -11.05
N SER A 85 8.99 -2.79 -10.13
CA SER A 85 9.76 -3.97 -9.71
C SER A 85 9.61 -5.16 -10.65
N GLY A 86 8.78 -5.05 -11.69
CA GLY A 86 8.61 -6.06 -12.74
C GLY A 86 7.29 -6.84 -12.69
N TYR A 87 6.38 -6.52 -11.78
CA TYR A 87 5.12 -7.25 -11.58
C TYR A 87 3.91 -6.46 -12.07
N ASP A 88 3.14 -7.03 -13.00
CA ASP A 88 1.89 -6.43 -13.45
C ASP A 88 0.89 -6.37 -12.30
N THR A 89 0.31 -5.20 -12.08
CA THR A 89 -0.76 -5.02 -11.11
C THR A 89 -2.10 -4.84 -11.83
N GLN A 90 -3.17 -4.86 -11.06
CA GLN A 90 -4.54 -4.69 -11.53
C GLN A 90 -4.71 -3.49 -12.46
N ASP A 91 -4.14 -2.33 -12.11
CA ASP A 91 -4.32 -1.08 -12.84
C ASP A 91 -3.04 -0.57 -13.52
N VAL A 92 -1.87 -1.11 -13.17
CA VAL A 92 -0.57 -0.66 -13.68
C VAL A 92 0.24 -1.85 -14.17
N LYS A 93 0.66 -1.81 -15.44
CA LYS A 93 1.52 -2.85 -16.01
C LYS A 93 3.00 -2.50 -15.80
N ALA A 94 3.80 -3.53 -15.53
CA ALA A 94 5.25 -3.42 -15.58
C ALA A 94 5.72 -3.16 -17.03
N THR A 95 6.83 -2.45 -17.15
CA THR A 95 7.50 -2.35 -18.47
C THR A 95 8.08 -3.71 -18.84
N ASP A 96 8.25 -3.96 -20.14
CA ASP A 96 8.87 -5.20 -20.62
C ASP A 96 10.29 -5.36 -20.07
N GLU A 97 11.03 -4.27 -19.98
CA GLU A 97 12.40 -4.26 -19.42
C GLU A 97 12.41 -4.65 -17.95
N ALA A 98 11.52 -4.09 -17.14
CA ALA A 98 11.42 -4.44 -15.73
C ALA A 98 11.02 -5.91 -15.53
N TYR A 99 10.07 -6.41 -16.32
CA TYR A 99 9.67 -7.80 -16.32
C TYR A 99 10.82 -8.73 -16.70
N LYS A 100 11.53 -8.45 -17.78
CA LYS A 100 12.66 -9.27 -18.26
C LYS A 100 13.85 -9.27 -17.31
N ALA A 101 13.98 -8.25 -16.45
CA ALA A 101 15.01 -8.16 -15.44
C ALA A 101 14.76 -9.08 -14.22
N LEU A 102 13.57 -9.68 -14.12
CA LEU A 102 13.26 -10.63 -13.04
C LEU A 102 14.09 -11.90 -13.17
N ASP A 103 14.38 -12.53 -12.02
CA ASP A 103 14.97 -13.86 -12.01
C ASP A 103 14.06 -14.87 -12.73
N GLY A 104 14.66 -15.92 -13.33
CA GLY A 104 13.93 -16.88 -14.15
C GLY A 104 12.71 -17.51 -13.46
N CYS A 105 12.80 -17.76 -12.14
CA CYS A 105 11.67 -18.29 -11.36
C CYS A 105 10.53 -17.29 -11.17
N CYS A 106 10.78 -16.01 -11.41
CA CYS A 106 9.80 -14.92 -11.27
C CYS A 106 9.17 -14.50 -12.61
N LEU A 107 9.58 -15.11 -13.73
CA LEU A 107 8.99 -14.86 -15.04
C LEU A 107 7.62 -15.55 -15.13
N TYR A 108 6.59 -14.84 -14.69
CA TYR A 108 5.20 -15.30 -14.66
C TYR A 108 4.51 -15.15 -16.03
N ASP A 109 3.37 -15.81 -16.22
CA ASP A 109 2.52 -15.59 -17.39
C ASP A 109 1.75 -14.27 -17.22
N ARG A 110 2.09 -13.28 -18.03
CA ARG A 110 1.51 -11.93 -17.96
C ARG A 110 0.01 -11.86 -18.31
N LYS A 111 -0.55 -12.90 -18.90
CA LYS A 111 -1.97 -12.96 -19.26
C LYS A 111 -2.89 -13.33 -18.10
N GLU A 112 -2.35 -13.94 -17.05
CA GLU A 112 -3.14 -14.54 -15.98
C GLU A 112 -3.98 -13.52 -15.20
N VAL A 113 -3.41 -12.38 -14.79
CA VAL A 113 -4.13 -11.36 -14.02
C VAL A 113 -5.27 -10.71 -14.82
N LEU A 114 -5.10 -10.57 -16.13
CA LEU A 114 -6.12 -10.00 -17.00
C LEU A 114 -7.33 -10.91 -17.17
N SER A 115 -7.17 -12.23 -17.04
CA SER A 115 -8.27 -13.20 -17.12
C SER A 115 -9.16 -13.15 -15.87
N HIS A 116 -8.59 -12.90 -14.70
CA HIS A 116 -9.35 -12.78 -13.46
C HIS A 116 -10.21 -11.50 -13.38
N LYS A 117 -9.77 -10.43 -14.03
CA LYS A 117 -10.55 -9.18 -14.10
C LYS A 117 -11.80 -9.29 -14.98
N LYS A 118 -11.86 -10.25 -15.89
CA LYS A 118 -13.02 -10.44 -16.78
C LYS A 118 -14.17 -11.24 -16.15
N SER A 119 -13.96 -11.88 -15.00
CA SER A 119 -14.97 -12.70 -14.34
C SER A 119 -15.71 -11.99 -13.20
N GLU A 120 -15.42 -10.73 -12.99
CA GLU A 120 -16.15 -9.83 -12.10
C GLU A 120 -16.96 -8.82 -12.93
#